data_5a005b6cee98cda3ed00c61968c8644d
#
_entry.id   5a005b6cee98cda3ed00c61968c8644d
#
_cell.length_a   1.000
_cell.length_b   1.000
_cell.length_c   1.000
_cell.angle_alpha   90.00
_cell.angle_beta   90.00
_cell.angle_gamma   90.00
#
_symmetry.space_group_name_H-M   'P 1'
#
loop_
_entity.id
_entity.type
_entity.pdbx_description
1 polymer ?
#
loop_
_entity_poly.entity_id
_entity_poly.type
_entity_poly.pdbx_seq_one_letter_code
_entity_poly.pdbx_strand_id
1 'polypeptide(L)'
;NPTYLNLRANALTGIGEYERAIADFEAVLADYPSNARIWLAYGHALRTAGRRADSVGAYRRSIQLAPTLGESYWSLANMKTFRFEPGDLDAMRRQLARSELGEEDRVHFHFALGKALEDTHDFEHSFDQYAAGNRVRRASLQYSADDTTRFVERSKLLFSTQFLREHQGFGCPDDAPIFVIGMPRSGSTLVEQILSSHSRVEGTMELPDMAQVARSVVDDPRNMPRLLFPEVLQNVTQAEFRALGEHYVQRTRIHRKAGVPHFIDKMPNNWMQAGLIHLILPNARIIDTRRHPVSCCFSNFKQLYARGQQFAYSFDDLARYYQDYVELMAHFDTVL
;
A
#
# COMPACT_ATOMS: atom_id res chain seq x y z
N ASN A 1 3.12 -27.25 19.53
CA ASN A 1 3.63 -26.06 20.20
C ASN A 1 2.85 -24.83 19.69
N PRO A 2 2.14 -24.09 20.56
CA PRO A 2 1.27 -22.98 20.20
C PRO A 2 2.02 -21.83 19.49
N THR A 3 3.25 -21.56 19.93
CA THR A 3 4.09 -20.52 19.29
C THR A 3 4.37 -20.87 17.82
N TYR A 4 4.62 -22.14 17.52
CA TYR A 4 4.81 -22.60 16.15
C TYR A 4 3.52 -22.48 15.32
N LEU A 5 2.37 -22.88 15.89
CA LEU A 5 1.08 -22.76 15.20
C LEU A 5 0.72 -21.31 14.90
N ASN A 6 0.93 -20.40 15.86
CA ASN A 6 0.71 -18.97 15.65
C ASN A 6 1.63 -18.40 14.57
N LEU A 7 2.92 -18.77 14.56
CA LEU A 7 3.85 -18.35 13.51
C LEU A 7 3.43 -18.90 12.14
N ARG A 8 3.04 -20.19 12.08
CA ARG A 8 2.56 -20.82 10.84
C ARG A 8 1.30 -20.16 10.34
N ALA A 9 0.33 -19.87 11.21
CA ALA A 9 -0.92 -19.19 10.86
C ALA A 9 -0.66 -17.80 10.25
N ASN A 10 0.27 -17.02 10.84
CA ASN A 10 0.65 -15.72 10.27
C ASN A 10 1.33 -15.88 8.90
N ALA A 11 2.22 -16.86 8.72
CA ALA A 11 2.85 -17.15 7.44
C ALA A 11 1.83 -17.58 6.38
N LEU A 12 0.90 -18.45 6.73
CA LEU A 12 -0.19 -18.91 5.86
C LEU A 12 -1.11 -17.74 5.44
N THR A 13 -1.42 -16.83 6.36
CA THR A 13 -2.15 -15.60 6.04
C THR A 13 -1.40 -14.76 5.00
N GLY A 14 -0.07 -14.65 5.14
CA GLY A 14 0.78 -13.89 4.22
C GLY A 14 0.84 -14.46 2.80
N ILE A 15 0.66 -15.77 2.63
CA ILE A 15 0.66 -16.44 1.30
C ILE A 15 -0.76 -16.72 0.77
N GLY A 16 -1.81 -16.28 1.47
CA GLY A 16 -3.20 -16.42 1.01
C GLY A 16 -3.90 -17.74 1.37
N GLU A 17 -3.27 -18.58 2.19
CA GLU A 17 -3.84 -19.86 2.66
C GLU A 17 -4.74 -19.67 3.89
N TYR A 18 -5.81 -18.86 3.72
CA TYR A 18 -6.61 -18.32 4.84
C TYR A 18 -7.32 -19.39 5.65
N GLU A 19 -7.92 -20.40 5.03
CA GLU A 19 -8.65 -21.46 5.76
C GLU A 19 -7.72 -22.28 6.66
N ARG A 20 -6.51 -22.54 6.21
CA ARG A 20 -5.49 -23.22 7.02
C ARG A 20 -5.00 -22.34 8.17
N ALA A 21 -4.81 -21.05 7.90
CA ALA A 21 -4.45 -20.08 8.92
C ALA A 21 -5.52 -19.98 10.02
N ILE A 22 -6.79 -19.93 9.61
CA ILE A 22 -7.95 -19.89 10.50
C ILE A 22 -7.97 -21.11 11.42
N ALA A 23 -7.82 -22.32 10.85
CA ALA A 23 -7.80 -23.56 11.63
C ALA A 23 -6.65 -23.57 12.67
N ASP A 24 -5.47 -23.08 12.30
CA ASP A 24 -4.34 -22.95 13.21
C ASP A 24 -4.62 -21.95 14.34
N PHE A 25 -5.21 -20.77 14.05
CA PHE A 25 -5.61 -19.83 15.08
C PHE A 25 -6.67 -20.41 16.03
N GLU A 26 -7.66 -21.12 15.50
CA GLU A 26 -8.68 -21.80 16.32
C GLU A 26 -8.06 -22.81 17.28
N ALA A 27 -7.11 -23.62 16.80
CA ALA A 27 -6.38 -24.56 17.64
C ALA A 27 -5.58 -23.85 18.75
N VAL A 28 -4.91 -22.73 18.43
CA VAL A 28 -4.17 -21.95 19.45
C VAL A 28 -5.12 -21.30 20.44
N LEU A 29 -6.26 -20.78 20.00
CA LEU A 29 -7.24 -20.10 20.84
C LEU A 29 -8.00 -21.08 21.77
N ALA A 30 -8.11 -22.36 21.38
CA ALA A 30 -8.64 -23.38 22.28
C ALA A 30 -7.78 -23.56 23.54
N ASP A 31 -6.45 -23.49 23.39
CA ASP A 31 -5.50 -23.61 24.50
C ASP A 31 -5.26 -22.25 25.21
N TYR A 32 -5.32 -21.14 24.47
CA TYR A 32 -4.98 -19.79 24.96
C TYR A 32 -6.10 -18.76 24.69
N PRO A 33 -7.32 -18.97 25.22
CA PRO A 33 -8.50 -18.16 24.92
C PRO A 33 -8.40 -16.70 25.44
N SER A 34 -7.43 -16.42 26.32
CA SER A 34 -7.24 -15.09 26.91
C SER A 34 -6.17 -14.23 26.21
N ASN A 35 -5.62 -14.67 25.07
CA ASN A 35 -4.61 -13.91 24.36
C ASN A 35 -5.22 -12.94 23.35
N ALA A 36 -5.30 -11.65 23.72
CA ALA A 36 -5.90 -10.61 22.89
C ALA A 36 -5.24 -10.44 21.50
N ARG A 37 -3.91 -10.59 21.42
CA ARG A 37 -3.18 -10.42 20.15
C ARG A 37 -3.45 -11.58 19.17
N ILE A 38 -3.67 -12.79 19.68
CA ILE A 38 -4.06 -13.93 18.84
C ILE A 38 -5.48 -13.74 18.31
N TRP A 39 -6.41 -13.25 19.14
CA TRP A 39 -7.76 -12.87 18.68
C TRP A 39 -7.73 -11.79 17.61
N LEU A 40 -6.85 -10.80 17.73
CA LEU A 40 -6.66 -9.76 16.71
C LEU A 40 -6.16 -10.36 15.39
N ALA A 41 -5.11 -11.20 15.43
CA ALA A 41 -4.55 -11.86 14.24
C ALA A 41 -5.57 -12.80 13.57
N TYR A 42 -6.32 -13.56 14.38
CA TYR A 42 -7.43 -14.38 13.90
C TYR A 42 -8.51 -13.55 13.19
N GLY A 43 -8.86 -12.39 13.78
CA GLY A 43 -9.77 -11.44 13.17
C GLY A 43 -9.29 -10.93 11.80
N HIS A 44 -7.98 -10.70 11.63
CA HIS A 44 -7.40 -10.33 10.33
C HIS A 44 -7.52 -11.46 9.30
N ALA A 45 -7.23 -12.70 9.67
CA ALA A 45 -7.37 -13.86 8.79
C ALA A 45 -8.82 -14.03 8.34
N LEU A 46 -9.77 -13.98 9.29
CA LEU A 46 -11.22 -14.05 9.01
C LEU A 46 -11.69 -12.94 8.06
N ARG A 47 -11.25 -11.70 8.30
CA ARG A 47 -11.60 -10.56 7.45
C ARG A 47 -11.13 -10.78 6.01
N THR A 48 -9.91 -11.25 5.84
CA THR A 48 -9.32 -11.48 4.52
C THR A 48 -9.98 -12.66 3.80
N ALA A 49 -10.39 -13.69 4.55
CA ALA A 49 -11.21 -14.80 4.05
C ALA A 49 -12.67 -14.41 3.73
N GLY A 50 -13.07 -13.15 3.98
CA GLY A 50 -14.45 -12.69 3.73
C GLY A 50 -15.44 -13.00 4.84
N ARG A 51 -15.03 -13.65 5.93
CA ARG A 51 -15.84 -14.03 7.10
C ARG A 51 -16.05 -12.82 8.04
N ARG A 52 -16.77 -11.80 7.55
CA ARG A 52 -16.88 -10.49 8.21
C ARG A 52 -17.49 -10.54 9.61
N ALA A 53 -18.56 -11.28 9.81
CA ALA A 53 -19.23 -11.36 11.12
C ALA A 53 -18.33 -11.99 12.17
N ASP A 54 -17.64 -13.07 11.82
CA ASP A 54 -16.70 -13.77 12.70
C ASP A 54 -15.50 -12.86 13.05
N SER A 55 -15.01 -12.12 12.05
CA SER A 55 -13.94 -11.13 12.22
C SER A 55 -14.31 -10.03 13.23
N VAL A 56 -15.54 -9.51 13.18
CA VAL A 56 -16.05 -8.55 14.18
C VAL A 56 -16.05 -9.17 15.58
N GLY A 57 -16.55 -10.42 15.71
CA GLY A 57 -16.53 -11.16 16.97
C GLY A 57 -15.12 -11.32 17.54
N ALA A 58 -14.15 -11.67 16.69
CA ALA A 58 -12.76 -11.83 17.09
C ALA A 58 -12.14 -10.50 17.57
N TYR A 59 -12.35 -9.39 16.85
CA TYR A 59 -11.88 -8.07 17.27
C TYR A 59 -12.55 -7.59 18.59
N ARG A 60 -13.86 -7.83 18.74
CA ARG A 60 -14.56 -7.53 20.00
C ARG A 60 -13.99 -8.34 21.17
N ARG A 61 -13.66 -9.61 20.94
CA ARG A 61 -13.04 -10.45 21.97
C ARG A 61 -11.64 -9.93 22.34
N SER A 62 -10.84 -9.52 21.36
CA SER A 62 -9.56 -8.86 21.59
C SER A 62 -9.69 -7.61 22.45
N ILE A 63 -10.68 -6.75 22.16
CA ILE A 63 -10.97 -5.53 22.92
C ILE A 63 -11.37 -5.85 24.37
N GLN A 64 -12.20 -6.87 24.60
CA GLN A 64 -12.59 -7.29 25.94
C GLN A 64 -11.40 -7.75 26.77
N LEU A 65 -10.45 -8.46 26.17
CA LEU A 65 -9.27 -9.00 26.83
C LEU A 65 -8.19 -7.94 27.08
N ALA A 66 -8.03 -7.02 26.14
CA ALA A 66 -7.05 -5.94 26.22
C ALA A 66 -7.65 -4.61 25.72
N PRO A 67 -8.40 -3.87 26.57
CA PRO A 67 -9.04 -2.61 26.17
C PRO A 67 -8.05 -1.50 25.76
N THR A 68 -6.77 -1.65 26.09
CA THR A 68 -5.69 -0.72 25.69
C THR A 68 -5.08 -1.01 24.33
N LEU A 69 -5.42 -2.14 23.69
CA LEU A 69 -4.91 -2.51 22.38
C LEU A 69 -5.67 -1.73 21.28
N GLY A 70 -5.15 -0.58 20.90
CA GLY A 70 -5.78 0.35 19.95
C GLY A 70 -5.99 -0.25 18.57
N GLU A 71 -5.07 -1.16 18.14
CA GLU A 71 -5.16 -1.83 16.84
C GLU A 71 -6.47 -2.60 16.64
N SER A 72 -7.05 -3.16 17.73
CA SER A 72 -8.32 -3.87 17.64
C SER A 72 -9.49 -2.94 17.32
N TYR A 73 -9.50 -1.72 17.88
CA TYR A 73 -10.48 -0.69 17.52
C TYR A 73 -10.28 -0.16 16.10
N TRP A 74 -9.02 0.09 15.71
CA TRP A 74 -8.72 0.50 14.34
C TRP A 74 -9.12 -0.58 13.32
N SER A 75 -8.92 -1.85 13.63
CA SER A 75 -9.32 -2.96 12.77
C SER A 75 -10.83 -2.98 12.51
N LEU A 76 -11.65 -2.70 13.52
CA LEU A 76 -13.09 -2.51 13.38
C LEU A 76 -13.43 -1.25 12.56
N ALA A 77 -12.79 -0.11 12.86
CA ALA A 77 -12.97 1.14 12.13
C ALA A 77 -12.65 1.01 10.64
N ASN A 78 -11.61 0.24 10.31
CA ASN A 78 -11.18 -0.01 8.94
C ASN A 78 -12.10 -0.97 8.16
N MET A 79 -13.09 -1.57 8.83
CA MET A 79 -14.19 -2.30 8.18
C MET A 79 -15.25 -1.30 7.76
N LYS A 80 -15.33 -0.96 6.48
CA LYS A 80 -16.18 0.12 5.95
C LYS A 80 -17.66 0.06 6.36
N THR A 81 -18.16 -1.13 6.65
CA THR A 81 -19.57 -1.39 7.00
C THR A 81 -19.82 -1.44 8.51
N PHE A 82 -18.76 -1.46 9.33
CA PHE A 82 -18.90 -1.49 10.78
C PHE A 82 -19.24 -0.08 11.31
N ARG A 83 -20.09 -0.02 12.34
CA ARG A 83 -20.44 1.21 13.06
C ARG A 83 -20.22 0.99 14.55
N PHE A 84 -19.56 1.93 15.18
CA PHE A 84 -19.36 1.94 16.62
C PHE A 84 -20.60 2.42 17.35
N GLU A 85 -20.85 1.85 18.53
CA GLU A 85 -21.87 2.31 19.44
C GLU A 85 -21.35 3.49 20.31
N PRO A 86 -22.23 4.32 20.92
CA PRO A 86 -21.79 5.44 21.78
C PRO A 86 -20.84 5.00 22.91
N GLY A 87 -21.06 3.83 23.51
CA GLY A 87 -20.19 3.28 24.55
C GLY A 87 -18.77 2.95 24.07
N ASP A 88 -18.60 2.65 22.78
CA ASP A 88 -17.28 2.41 22.19
C ASP A 88 -16.48 3.72 22.08
N LEU A 89 -17.15 4.82 21.69
CA LEU A 89 -16.52 6.13 21.59
C LEU A 89 -16.01 6.58 22.97
N ASP A 90 -16.82 6.40 24.00
CA ASP A 90 -16.45 6.72 25.37
C ASP A 90 -15.30 5.83 25.87
N ALA A 91 -15.30 4.56 25.49
CA ALA A 91 -14.18 3.65 25.80
C ALA A 91 -12.87 4.15 25.15
N MET A 92 -12.90 4.50 23.85
CA MET A 92 -11.74 5.05 23.15
C MET A 92 -11.24 6.36 23.77
N ARG A 93 -12.14 7.28 24.15
CA ARG A 93 -11.79 8.55 24.83
C ARG A 93 -11.12 8.29 26.18
N ARG A 94 -11.63 7.33 26.98
CA ARG A 94 -11.01 6.94 28.25
C ARG A 94 -9.59 6.38 28.06
N GLN A 95 -9.35 5.59 26.99
CA GLN A 95 -8.00 5.10 26.72
C GLN A 95 -7.06 6.24 26.30
N LEU A 96 -7.51 7.14 25.44
CA LEU A 96 -6.70 8.30 25.01
C LEU A 96 -6.33 9.24 26.17
N ALA A 97 -7.14 9.30 27.24
CA ALA A 97 -6.85 10.11 28.42
C ALA A 97 -5.75 9.53 29.31
N ARG A 98 -5.31 8.29 29.10
CA ARG A 98 -4.29 7.63 29.91
C ARG A 98 -2.90 8.14 29.50
N SER A 99 -2.10 8.51 30.49
CA SER A 99 -0.72 8.99 30.28
C SER A 99 0.23 7.89 29.82
N GLU A 100 0.02 6.66 30.33
CA GLU A 100 0.83 5.49 30.06
C GLU A 100 0.49 4.77 28.73
N LEU A 101 -0.47 5.26 27.96
CA LEU A 101 -0.82 4.68 26.67
C LEU A 101 0.33 4.83 25.67
N GLY A 102 0.78 3.71 25.09
CA GLY A 102 1.84 3.69 24.07
C GLY A 102 1.48 4.52 22.83
N GLU A 103 2.48 5.08 22.15
CA GLU A 103 2.26 5.93 20.97
C GLU A 103 1.54 5.19 19.84
N GLU A 104 1.87 3.94 19.58
CA GLU A 104 1.23 3.14 18.53
C GLU A 104 -0.26 2.93 18.82
N ASP A 105 -0.60 2.54 20.05
CA ASP A 105 -2.00 2.40 20.45
C ASP A 105 -2.74 3.74 20.42
N ARG A 106 -2.07 4.84 20.81
CA ARG A 106 -2.60 6.20 20.72
C ARG A 106 -2.96 6.58 19.28
N VAL A 107 -2.09 6.28 18.33
CA VAL A 107 -2.36 6.48 16.89
C VAL A 107 -3.59 5.69 16.47
N HIS A 108 -3.66 4.40 16.80
CA HIS A 108 -4.80 3.56 16.45
C HIS A 108 -6.12 4.07 17.03
N PHE A 109 -6.13 4.50 18.29
CA PHE A 109 -7.33 5.07 18.92
C PHE A 109 -7.77 6.38 18.25
N HIS A 110 -6.84 7.28 17.94
CA HIS A 110 -7.18 8.52 17.25
C HIS A 110 -7.81 8.25 15.87
N PHE A 111 -7.23 7.34 15.09
CA PHE A 111 -7.80 6.99 13.78
C PHE A 111 -9.14 6.28 13.90
N ALA A 112 -9.30 5.37 14.88
CA ALA A 112 -10.57 4.68 15.13
C ALA A 112 -11.68 5.64 15.58
N LEU A 113 -11.36 6.55 16.50
CA LEU A 113 -12.29 7.56 17.00
C LEU A 113 -12.64 8.57 15.91
N GLY A 114 -11.65 9.01 15.11
CA GLY A 114 -11.87 9.86 13.95
C GLY A 114 -12.87 9.24 12.97
N LYS A 115 -12.73 7.95 12.66
CA LYS A 115 -13.68 7.23 11.80
C LYS A 115 -15.07 7.09 12.44
N ALA A 116 -15.15 6.80 13.74
CA ALA A 116 -16.41 6.68 14.45
C ALA A 116 -17.19 8.01 14.44
N LEU A 117 -16.51 9.13 14.66
CA LEU A 117 -17.10 10.47 14.61
C LEU A 117 -17.51 10.88 13.18
N GLU A 118 -16.73 10.51 12.17
CA GLU A 118 -17.12 10.70 10.77
C GLU A 118 -18.43 9.97 10.44
N ASP A 119 -18.60 8.75 10.96
CA ASP A 119 -19.80 7.94 10.73
C ASP A 119 -21.07 8.51 11.41
N THR A 120 -20.90 9.34 12.43
CA THR A 120 -21.99 10.09 13.11
C THR A 120 -22.12 11.52 12.62
N HIS A 121 -21.41 11.89 11.52
CA HIS A 121 -21.41 13.23 10.92
C HIS A 121 -20.84 14.35 11.81
N ASP A 122 -20.10 14.01 12.85
CA ASP A 122 -19.34 14.94 13.67
C ASP A 122 -17.97 15.19 13.00
N PHE A 123 -17.97 15.93 11.90
CA PHE A 123 -16.81 16.09 11.03
C PHE A 123 -15.69 16.94 11.66
N GLU A 124 -16.04 17.90 12.49
CA GLU A 124 -15.07 18.76 13.18
C GLU A 124 -14.21 17.94 14.14
N HIS A 125 -14.84 17.27 15.10
CA HIS A 125 -14.10 16.43 16.04
C HIS A 125 -13.44 15.21 15.36
N SER A 126 -14.06 14.68 14.28
CA SER A 126 -13.42 13.64 13.46
C SER A 126 -12.10 14.12 12.89
N PHE A 127 -12.08 15.33 12.32
CA PHE A 127 -10.85 15.93 11.78
C PHE A 127 -9.78 16.11 12.86
N ASP A 128 -10.17 16.62 14.04
CA ASP A 128 -9.25 16.79 15.18
C ASP A 128 -8.59 15.47 15.59
N GLN A 129 -9.36 14.39 15.60
CA GLN A 129 -8.82 13.07 15.93
C GLN A 129 -7.84 12.59 14.86
N TYR A 130 -8.20 12.67 13.57
CA TYR A 130 -7.25 12.32 12.51
C TYR A 130 -5.99 13.18 12.57
N ALA A 131 -6.11 14.49 12.81
CA ALA A 131 -4.96 15.39 12.93
C ALA A 131 -4.07 15.04 14.13
N ALA A 132 -4.65 14.69 15.27
CA ALA A 132 -3.91 14.26 16.45
C ALA A 132 -3.16 12.94 16.18
N GLY A 133 -3.83 11.94 15.62
CA GLY A 133 -3.20 10.66 15.28
C GLY A 133 -2.07 10.81 14.27
N ASN A 134 -2.29 11.61 13.22
CA ASN A 134 -1.28 11.91 12.21
C ASN A 134 -0.06 12.62 12.82
N ARG A 135 -0.26 13.58 13.73
CA ARG A 135 0.84 14.29 14.40
C ARG A 135 1.74 13.31 15.19
N VAL A 136 1.13 12.40 15.96
CA VAL A 136 1.89 11.37 16.71
C VAL A 136 2.63 10.46 15.73
N ARG A 137 1.96 9.99 14.67
CA ARG A 137 2.59 9.11 13.68
C ARG A 137 3.72 9.81 12.95
N ARG A 138 3.52 11.06 12.51
CA ARG A 138 4.55 11.84 11.77
C ARG A 138 5.81 12.04 12.60
N ALA A 139 5.67 12.31 13.90
CA ALA A 139 6.81 12.49 14.81
C ALA A 139 7.69 11.23 14.94
N SER A 140 7.12 10.04 14.75
CA SER A 140 7.87 8.77 14.81
C SER A 140 8.52 8.38 13.47
N LEU A 141 8.34 9.14 12.39
CA LEU A 141 8.83 8.81 11.05
C LEU A 141 10.03 9.67 10.66
N GLN A 142 11.00 9.01 10.03
CA GLN A 142 12.10 9.68 9.33
C GLN A 142 11.71 9.84 7.85
N TYR A 143 10.89 10.85 7.53
CA TYR A 143 10.48 11.17 6.17
C TYR A 143 10.92 12.58 5.80
N SER A 144 11.47 12.73 4.59
CA SER A 144 11.83 14.01 4.00
C SER A 144 11.14 14.15 2.65
N ALA A 145 10.30 15.16 2.49
CA ALA A 145 9.67 15.46 1.20
C ALA A 145 10.72 15.86 0.14
N ASP A 146 11.85 16.45 0.57
CA ASP A 146 12.95 16.83 -0.33
C ASP A 146 13.56 15.63 -1.07
N ASP A 147 13.50 14.43 -0.49
CA ASP A 147 14.00 13.22 -1.17
C ASP A 147 13.14 12.87 -2.38
N THR A 148 11.82 13.03 -2.28
CA THR A 148 10.89 12.82 -3.40
C THR A 148 11.08 13.89 -4.46
N THR A 149 11.18 15.17 -4.08
CA THR A 149 11.41 16.28 -5.00
C THR A 149 12.72 16.08 -5.77
N ARG A 150 13.82 15.77 -5.08
CA ARG A 150 15.12 15.46 -5.74
C ARG A 150 15.01 14.26 -6.68
N PHE A 151 14.26 13.24 -6.31
CA PHE A 151 14.01 12.09 -7.17
C PHE A 151 13.28 12.52 -8.46
N VAL A 152 12.26 13.36 -8.37
CA VAL A 152 11.50 13.86 -9.53
C VAL A 152 12.39 14.70 -10.43
N GLU A 153 13.18 15.62 -9.88
CA GLU A 153 14.14 16.44 -10.64
C GLU A 153 15.12 15.56 -11.44
N ARG A 154 15.74 14.58 -10.78
CA ARG A 154 16.68 13.65 -11.42
C ARG A 154 15.99 12.78 -12.47
N SER A 155 14.75 12.36 -12.21
CA SER A 155 13.96 11.59 -13.18
C SER A 155 13.68 12.38 -14.45
N LYS A 156 13.31 13.66 -14.32
CA LYS A 156 13.07 14.54 -15.46
C LYS A 156 14.36 14.81 -16.27
N LEU A 157 15.49 14.92 -15.60
CA LEU A 157 16.78 15.08 -16.27
C LEU A 157 17.18 13.81 -17.06
N LEU A 158 17.00 12.64 -16.49
CA LEU A 158 17.36 11.37 -17.15
C LEU A 158 16.41 11.04 -18.28
N PHE A 159 15.10 11.00 -18.02
CA PHE A 159 14.09 10.58 -18.99
C PHE A 159 13.77 11.70 -19.99
N SER A 160 14.81 12.25 -20.64
CA SER A 160 14.66 13.20 -21.73
C SER A 160 14.18 12.49 -22.99
N THR A 161 13.57 13.25 -23.94
CA THR A 161 13.18 12.73 -25.26
C THR A 161 14.35 12.07 -25.99
N GLN A 162 15.57 12.62 -25.83
CA GLN A 162 16.78 12.06 -26.44
C GLN A 162 17.10 10.70 -25.83
N PHE A 163 17.19 10.61 -24.50
CA PHE A 163 17.50 9.35 -23.79
C PHE A 163 16.48 8.25 -24.16
N LEU A 164 15.20 8.57 -24.17
CA LEU A 164 14.15 7.60 -24.52
C LEU A 164 14.25 7.13 -25.98
N ARG A 165 14.57 8.02 -26.93
CA ARG A 165 14.79 7.64 -28.33
C ARG A 165 16.00 6.73 -28.52
N GLU A 166 17.10 7.02 -27.83
CA GLU A 166 18.34 6.21 -27.89
C GLU A 166 18.12 4.80 -27.35
N HIS A 167 17.16 4.60 -26.46
CA HIS A 167 16.82 3.31 -25.84
C HIS A 167 15.54 2.67 -26.40
N GLN A 168 14.97 3.23 -27.46
CA GLN A 168 13.73 2.72 -28.04
C GLN A 168 13.87 1.28 -28.52
N GLY A 169 12.94 0.40 -28.10
CA GLY A 169 12.88 -1.01 -28.49
C GLY A 169 13.92 -1.91 -27.77
N PHE A 170 14.62 -1.41 -26.78
CA PHE A 170 15.57 -2.21 -26.00
C PHE A 170 14.89 -3.25 -25.11
N GLY A 171 13.70 -2.95 -24.59
CA GLY A 171 12.97 -3.78 -23.63
C GLY A 171 12.40 -5.09 -24.19
N CYS A 172 11.73 -5.82 -23.33
CA CYS A 172 10.95 -7.01 -23.68
C CYS A 172 9.65 -6.58 -24.40
N PRO A 173 9.32 -7.14 -25.59
CA PRO A 173 8.18 -6.72 -26.38
C PRO A 173 6.83 -7.28 -25.89
N ASP A 174 6.77 -7.91 -24.72
CA ASP A 174 5.54 -8.45 -24.14
C ASP A 174 4.52 -7.31 -23.88
N ASP A 175 3.30 -7.47 -24.39
CA ASP A 175 2.21 -6.48 -24.30
C ASP A 175 1.14 -6.86 -23.26
N ALA A 176 1.36 -7.96 -22.52
CA ALA A 176 0.41 -8.45 -21.53
C ALA A 176 0.23 -7.52 -20.31
N PRO A 177 1.26 -6.80 -19.80
CA PRO A 177 1.10 -5.97 -18.61
C PRO A 177 0.29 -4.70 -18.89
N ILE A 178 -0.65 -4.41 -17.96
CA ILE A 178 -1.36 -3.13 -17.86
C ILE A 178 -1.05 -2.57 -16.46
N PHE A 179 -0.31 -1.47 -16.41
CA PHE A 179 0.02 -0.81 -15.15
C PHE A 179 -1.05 0.22 -14.80
N VAL A 180 -1.63 0.10 -13.60
CA VAL A 180 -2.54 1.12 -13.04
C VAL A 180 -1.80 1.83 -11.92
N ILE A 181 -1.36 3.05 -12.22
CA ILE A 181 -0.50 3.88 -11.36
C ILE A 181 -1.23 5.14 -10.88
N GLY A 182 -0.57 5.94 -10.07
CA GLY A 182 -1.06 7.23 -9.58
C GLY A 182 -0.88 7.40 -8.07
N MET A 183 -1.55 8.38 -7.50
CA MET A 183 -1.58 8.52 -6.04
C MET A 183 -2.37 7.39 -5.39
N PRO A 184 -1.98 6.91 -4.20
CA PRO A 184 -2.89 6.12 -3.38
C PRO A 184 -4.22 6.86 -3.19
N ARG A 185 -5.34 6.16 -3.13
CA ARG A 185 -6.69 6.75 -2.98
C ARG A 185 -7.19 7.57 -4.18
N SER A 186 -6.56 7.48 -5.33
CA SER A 186 -7.00 8.13 -6.57
C SER A 186 -8.16 7.41 -7.29
N GLY A 187 -8.55 6.21 -6.83
CA GLY A 187 -9.58 5.40 -7.48
C GLY A 187 -9.02 4.23 -8.32
N SER A 188 -7.71 3.95 -8.22
CA SER A 188 -7.03 2.88 -8.95
C SER A 188 -7.69 1.50 -8.80
N THR A 189 -8.22 1.16 -7.61
CA THR A 189 -8.96 -0.09 -7.40
C THR A 189 -10.26 -0.15 -8.22
N LEU A 190 -10.97 0.97 -8.38
CA LEU A 190 -12.17 1.00 -9.22
C LEU A 190 -11.81 0.80 -10.69
N VAL A 191 -10.75 1.45 -11.16
CA VAL A 191 -10.25 1.28 -12.54
C VAL A 191 -9.81 -0.17 -12.78
N GLU A 192 -9.07 -0.76 -11.85
CA GLU A 192 -8.71 -2.18 -11.88
C GLU A 192 -9.95 -3.09 -12.01
N GLN A 193 -10.99 -2.88 -11.17
CA GLN A 193 -12.22 -3.67 -11.20
C GLN A 193 -12.98 -3.52 -12.53
N ILE A 194 -13.03 -2.32 -13.09
CA ILE A 194 -13.66 -2.06 -14.39
C ILE A 194 -12.91 -2.83 -15.49
N LEU A 195 -11.59 -2.71 -15.54
CA LEU A 195 -10.77 -3.36 -16.56
C LEU A 195 -10.78 -4.89 -16.42
N SER A 196 -10.71 -5.41 -15.19
CA SER A 196 -10.71 -6.86 -14.93
C SER A 196 -12.09 -7.50 -15.13
N SER A 197 -13.16 -6.72 -15.32
CA SER A 197 -14.45 -7.26 -15.76
C SER A 197 -14.45 -7.70 -17.24
N HIS A 198 -13.43 -7.32 -18.00
CA HIS A 198 -13.30 -7.74 -19.39
C HIS A 198 -12.71 -9.15 -19.50
N SER A 199 -13.26 -10.01 -20.35
CA SER A 199 -12.90 -11.44 -20.48
C SER A 199 -11.45 -11.73 -20.89
N ARG A 200 -10.71 -10.72 -21.37
CA ARG A 200 -9.30 -10.83 -21.77
C ARG A 200 -8.31 -10.23 -20.77
N VAL A 201 -8.78 -9.72 -19.63
CA VAL A 201 -7.97 -9.00 -18.64
C VAL A 201 -8.21 -9.60 -17.27
N GLU A 202 -7.15 -9.99 -16.58
CA GLU A 202 -7.23 -10.39 -15.17
C GLU A 202 -6.65 -9.31 -14.25
N GLY A 203 -7.33 -9.05 -13.12
CA GLY A 203 -6.77 -8.29 -12.00
C GLY A 203 -5.83 -9.17 -11.20
N THR A 204 -4.72 -8.62 -10.74
CA THR A 204 -3.83 -9.33 -9.82
C THR A 204 -3.90 -8.72 -8.42
N MET A 205 -2.87 -8.02 -8.02
CA MET A 205 -2.78 -7.31 -6.73
C MET A 205 -1.78 -6.15 -6.86
N GLU A 206 -1.46 -5.51 -5.73
CA GLU A 206 -0.35 -4.57 -5.66
C GLU A 206 0.97 -5.35 -5.67
N LEU A 207 1.56 -5.48 -6.88
CA LEU A 207 2.77 -6.29 -7.07
C LEU A 207 4.02 -5.50 -6.67
N PRO A 208 4.89 -6.06 -5.81
CA PRO A 208 6.16 -5.42 -5.45
C PRO A 208 7.22 -5.56 -6.53
N ASP A 209 6.94 -6.27 -7.60
CA ASP A 209 7.93 -6.77 -8.57
C ASP A 209 8.62 -5.65 -9.33
N MET A 210 7.91 -4.62 -9.76
CA MET A 210 8.52 -3.48 -10.47
C MET A 210 9.51 -2.72 -9.57
N ALA A 211 9.15 -2.49 -8.31
CA ALA A 211 10.06 -1.88 -7.34
C ALA A 211 11.27 -2.76 -7.04
N GLN A 212 11.12 -4.08 -7.06
CA GLN A 212 12.24 -5.02 -6.90
C GLN A 212 13.16 -5.01 -8.13
N VAL A 213 12.61 -4.93 -9.35
CA VAL A 213 13.39 -4.75 -10.58
C VAL A 213 14.20 -3.46 -10.51
N ALA A 214 13.60 -2.33 -10.15
CA ALA A 214 14.31 -1.06 -9.98
C ALA A 214 15.45 -1.17 -8.95
N ARG A 215 15.18 -1.85 -7.83
CA ARG A 215 16.20 -2.07 -6.79
C ARG A 215 17.33 -2.96 -7.26
N SER A 216 17.05 -4.02 -8.02
CA SER A 216 18.08 -4.94 -8.51
C SER A 216 19.13 -4.27 -9.39
N VAL A 217 18.74 -3.22 -10.13
CA VAL A 217 19.68 -2.42 -10.93
C VAL A 217 20.60 -1.58 -10.03
N VAL A 218 20.05 -0.99 -8.96
CA VAL A 218 20.83 -0.20 -7.99
C VAL A 218 21.81 -1.07 -7.21
N ASP A 219 21.35 -2.26 -6.82
CA ASP A 219 22.13 -3.20 -5.99
C ASP A 219 23.13 -4.05 -6.81
N ASP A 220 23.17 -3.88 -8.15
CA ASP A 220 24.15 -4.58 -9.00
C ASP A 220 25.57 -4.25 -8.55
N PRO A 221 26.43 -5.25 -8.29
CA PRO A 221 27.83 -5.04 -7.90
C PRO A 221 28.64 -4.22 -8.90
N ARG A 222 28.23 -4.18 -10.17
CA ARG A 222 28.89 -3.41 -11.23
C ARG A 222 28.55 -1.92 -11.19
N ASN A 223 27.55 -1.52 -10.39
CA ASN A 223 27.19 -0.12 -10.19
C ASN A 223 28.25 0.61 -9.36
N MET A 224 29.36 0.95 -10.01
CA MET A 224 30.50 1.63 -9.41
C MET A 224 31.00 2.76 -10.34
N PRO A 225 31.04 4.03 -9.90
CA PRO A 225 30.62 4.54 -8.60
C PRO A 225 29.13 4.35 -8.39
N ARG A 226 28.68 4.16 -7.14
CA ARG A 226 27.30 3.79 -6.82
C ARG A 226 26.33 4.91 -7.20
N LEU A 227 25.62 4.72 -8.29
CA LEU A 227 24.53 5.59 -8.73
C LEU A 227 23.22 5.15 -8.07
N LEU A 228 22.35 6.11 -7.79
CA LEU A 228 20.99 5.87 -7.32
C LEU A 228 20.05 5.67 -8.51
N PHE A 229 18.83 5.21 -8.23
CA PHE A 229 17.75 5.26 -9.19
C PHE A 229 17.22 6.71 -9.30
N PRO A 230 17.00 7.25 -10.52
CA PRO A 230 17.01 6.55 -11.81
C PRO A 230 18.37 6.62 -12.56
N GLU A 231 19.36 7.37 -12.14
CA GLU A 231 20.59 7.62 -12.89
C GLU A 231 21.37 6.34 -13.23
N VAL A 232 21.26 5.30 -12.41
CA VAL A 232 21.90 4.01 -12.67
C VAL A 232 21.47 3.42 -14.03
N LEU A 233 20.32 3.80 -14.57
CA LEU A 233 19.81 3.33 -15.87
C LEU A 233 20.67 3.79 -17.05
N GLN A 234 21.50 4.82 -16.90
CA GLN A 234 22.45 5.25 -17.94
C GLN A 234 23.50 4.19 -18.26
N ASN A 235 23.79 3.31 -17.31
CA ASN A 235 24.81 2.26 -17.44
C ASN A 235 24.22 0.90 -17.84
N VAL A 236 22.90 0.81 -18.05
CA VAL A 236 22.19 -0.42 -18.41
C VAL A 236 22.25 -0.62 -19.92
N THR A 237 22.77 -1.76 -20.36
CA THR A 237 22.85 -2.12 -21.78
C THR A 237 21.51 -2.56 -22.36
N GLN A 238 21.39 -2.57 -23.70
CA GLN A 238 20.19 -3.08 -24.38
C GLN A 238 19.79 -4.49 -23.95
N ALA A 239 20.78 -5.39 -23.83
CA ALA A 239 20.52 -6.77 -23.42
C ALA A 239 19.99 -6.85 -21.99
N GLU A 240 20.47 -5.98 -21.10
CA GLU A 240 20.02 -5.90 -19.72
C GLU A 240 18.63 -5.30 -19.61
N PHE A 241 18.30 -4.24 -20.35
CA PHE A 241 16.91 -3.72 -20.39
C PHE A 241 15.92 -4.81 -20.81
N ARG A 242 16.28 -5.61 -21.83
CA ARG A 242 15.47 -6.73 -22.25
C ARG A 242 15.33 -7.80 -21.17
N ALA A 243 16.44 -8.19 -20.54
CA ALA A 243 16.44 -9.18 -19.46
C ALA A 243 15.62 -8.72 -18.24
N LEU A 244 15.65 -7.43 -17.88
CA LEU A 244 14.83 -6.88 -16.81
C LEU A 244 13.32 -6.99 -17.12
N GLY A 245 12.91 -6.69 -18.36
CA GLY A 245 11.52 -6.86 -18.78
C GLY A 245 11.08 -8.32 -18.77
N GLU A 246 11.90 -9.23 -19.33
CA GLU A 246 11.64 -10.67 -19.32
C GLU A 246 11.54 -11.21 -17.88
N HIS A 247 12.45 -10.75 -17.00
CA HIS A 247 12.44 -11.12 -15.58
C HIS A 247 11.14 -10.66 -14.88
N TYR A 248 10.70 -9.42 -15.12
CA TYR A 248 9.43 -8.94 -14.58
C TYR A 248 8.24 -9.80 -15.03
N VAL A 249 8.13 -10.08 -16.35
CA VAL A 249 7.06 -10.91 -16.91
C VAL A 249 7.09 -12.33 -16.32
N GLN A 250 8.27 -12.91 -16.16
CA GLN A 250 8.44 -14.23 -15.57
C GLN A 250 8.01 -14.28 -14.11
N ARG A 251 8.43 -13.30 -13.30
CA ARG A 251 8.09 -13.23 -11.87
C ARG A 251 6.60 -13.08 -11.63
N THR A 252 5.93 -12.26 -12.43
CA THR A 252 4.50 -11.98 -12.27
C THR A 252 3.60 -13.14 -12.68
N ARG A 253 4.13 -14.18 -13.37
CA ARG A 253 3.34 -15.35 -13.80
C ARG A 253 2.62 -16.06 -12.66
N ILE A 254 3.21 -16.12 -11.48
CA ILE A 254 2.59 -16.78 -10.31
C ILE A 254 1.28 -16.13 -9.85
N HIS A 255 1.08 -14.86 -10.21
CA HIS A 255 -0.12 -14.08 -9.86
C HIS A 255 -1.19 -14.15 -10.96
N ARG A 256 -0.86 -14.67 -12.14
CA ARG A 256 -1.75 -14.80 -13.30
C ARG A 256 -2.42 -16.15 -13.27
N LYS A 257 -3.69 -16.20 -12.88
CA LYS A 257 -4.44 -17.45 -12.65
C LYS A 257 -5.48 -17.74 -13.73
N ALA A 258 -5.94 -16.71 -14.45
CA ALA A 258 -7.03 -16.85 -15.41
C ALA A 258 -6.56 -17.32 -16.81
N GLY A 259 -5.27 -17.26 -17.11
CA GLY A 259 -4.73 -17.67 -18.42
C GLY A 259 -5.18 -16.80 -19.59
N VAL A 260 -5.55 -15.55 -19.31
CA VAL A 260 -6.00 -14.57 -20.32
C VAL A 260 -4.83 -13.73 -20.82
N PRO A 261 -4.97 -13.03 -21.99
CA PRO A 261 -3.85 -12.32 -22.62
C PRO A 261 -3.23 -11.22 -21.76
N HIS A 262 -4.04 -10.44 -21.05
CA HIS A 262 -3.55 -9.27 -20.29
C HIS A 262 -3.78 -9.41 -18.79
N PHE A 263 -2.90 -8.81 -18.01
CA PHE A 263 -3.05 -8.72 -16.55
C PHE A 263 -2.77 -7.29 -16.06
N ILE A 264 -3.38 -6.96 -14.94
CA ILE A 264 -3.21 -5.63 -14.34
C ILE A 264 -2.24 -5.73 -13.16
N ASP A 265 -1.16 -4.96 -13.21
CA ASP A 265 -0.36 -4.59 -12.04
C ASP A 265 -0.90 -3.25 -11.50
N LYS A 266 -1.72 -3.32 -10.44
CA LYS A 266 -2.26 -2.13 -9.81
C LYS A 266 -1.42 -1.78 -8.60
N MET A 267 -0.33 -1.07 -8.81
CA MET A 267 0.51 -0.51 -7.76
C MET A 267 0.61 1.02 -7.94
N PRO A 268 -0.16 1.80 -7.16
CA PRO A 268 -0.17 3.26 -7.31
C PRO A 268 1.24 3.86 -7.36
N ASN A 269 2.12 3.45 -6.45
CA ASN A 269 3.48 3.99 -6.36
C ASN A 269 4.38 3.68 -7.57
N ASN A 270 3.96 2.84 -8.51
CA ASN A 270 4.69 2.60 -9.75
C ASN A 270 4.77 3.85 -10.67
N TRP A 271 4.10 4.96 -10.30
CA TRP A 271 4.33 6.24 -10.97
C TRP A 271 5.81 6.68 -10.91
N MET A 272 6.51 6.33 -9.85
CA MET A 272 7.95 6.58 -9.72
C MET A 272 8.79 5.73 -10.68
N GLN A 273 8.27 4.62 -11.15
CA GLN A 273 8.94 3.70 -12.08
C GLN A 273 8.41 3.80 -13.51
N ALA A 274 7.53 4.78 -13.83
CA ALA A 274 6.90 4.86 -15.16
C ALA A 274 7.92 4.90 -16.31
N GLY A 275 9.02 5.66 -16.16
CA GLY A 275 10.10 5.69 -17.14
C GLY A 275 10.82 4.34 -17.29
N LEU A 276 11.07 3.62 -16.19
CA LEU A 276 11.65 2.27 -16.23
C LEU A 276 10.68 1.28 -16.91
N ILE A 277 9.39 1.34 -16.58
CA ILE A 277 8.36 0.49 -17.21
C ILE A 277 8.39 0.67 -18.73
N HIS A 278 8.41 1.92 -19.20
CA HIS A 278 8.48 2.20 -20.62
C HIS A 278 9.74 1.63 -21.30
N LEU A 279 10.91 1.71 -20.63
CA LEU A 279 12.15 1.20 -21.18
C LEU A 279 12.20 -0.33 -21.24
N ILE A 280 11.77 -1.03 -20.17
CA ILE A 280 11.88 -2.50 -20.10
C ILE A 280 10.68 -3.24 -20.71
N LEU A 281 9.53 -2.57 -20.86
CA LEU A 281 8.27 -3.12 -21.37
C LEU A 281 7.61 -2.11 -22.31
N PRO A 282 8.18 -1.82 -23.47
CA PRO A 282 7.75 -0.72 -24.35
C PRO A 282 6.32 -0.88 -24.90
N ASN A 283 5.77 -2.10 -24.89
CA ASN A 283 4.41 -2.38 -25.33
C ASN A 283 3.40 -2.48 -24.17
N ALA A 284 3.84 -2.37 -22.92
CA ALA A 284 2.94 -2.31 -21.77
C ALA A 284 2.08 -1.04 -21.81
N ARG A 285 0.88 -1.13 -21.26
CA ARG A 285 -0.01 0.03 -21.11
C ARG A 285 0.11 0.61 -19.72
N ILE A 286 0.24 1.92 -19.62
CA ILE A 286 0.28 2.65 -18.35
C ILE A 286 -0.98 3.50 -18.26
N ILE A 287 -1.75 3.32 -17.19
CA ILE A 287 -2.96 4.09 -16.90
C ILE A 287 -2.72 4.87 -15.61
N ASP A 288 -2.59 6.18 -15.73
CA ASP A 288 -2.45 7.09 -14.61
C ASP A 288 -3.83 7.49 -14.07
N THR A 289 -4.14 7.08 -12.85
CA THR A 289 -5.43 7.35 -12.20
C THR A 289 -5.37 8.61 -11.37
N ARG A 290 -6.17 9.61 -11.76
CA ARG A 290 -6.22 10.93 -11.07
C ARG A 290 -7.58 11.16 -10.44
N ARG A 291 -7.56 11.82 -9.29
CA ARG A 291 -8.74 12.27 -8.56
C ARG A 291 -8.52 13.73 -8.17
N HIS A 292 -9.62 14.46 -7.88
CA HIS A 292 -9.54 15.82 -7.36
C HIS A 292 -8.51 15.90 -6.21
N PRO A 293 -7.52 16.81 -6.27
CA PRO A 293 -6.36 16.82 -5.35
C PRO A 293 -6.77 16.83 -3.88
N VAL A 294 -7.67 17.73 -3.47
CA VAL A 294 -8.12 17.81 -2.08
C VAL A 294 -8.78 16.51 -1.63
N SER A 295 -9.63 15.90 -2.48
CA SER A 295 -10.29 14.62 -2.15
C SER A 295 -9.29 13.46 -2.03
N CYS A 296 -8.26 13.45 -2.89
CA CYS A 296 -7.21 12.44 -2.85
C CYS A 296 -6.35 12.59 -1.59
N CYS A 297 -5.83 13.80 -1.35
CA CYS A 297 -4.98 14.10 -0.20
C CYS A 297 -5.70 13.88 1.12
N PHE A 298 -6.94 14.36 1.26
CA PHE A 298 -7.72 14.13 2.48
C PHE A 298 -8.04 12.64 2.70
N SER A 299 -8.30 11.89 1.62
CA SER A 299 -8.49 10.43 1.73
C SER A 299 -7.22 9.70 2.17
N ASN A 300 -6.03 10.19 1.81
CA ASN A 300 -4.75 9.70 2.31
C ASN A 300 -4.55 10.07 3.78
N PHE A 301 -4.84 11.31 4.16
CA PHE A 301 -4.71 11.82 5.52
C PHE A 301 -5.56 11.03 6.54
N LYS A 302 -6.74 10.55 6.14
CA LYS A 302 -7.61 9.71 6.97
C LYS A 302 -7.20 8.23 7.01
N GLN A 303 -6.19 7.82 6.26
CA GLN A 303 -5.80 6.43 6.15
C GLN A 303 -4.55 6.13 6.99
N LEU A 304 -4.69 5.27 7.99
CA LEU A 304 -3.52 4.71 8.65
C LEU A 304 -2.99 3.54 7.80
N TYR A 305 -1.84 3.74 7.20
CA TYR A 305 -1.17 2.73 6.39
C TYR A 305 -0.33 1.80 7.24
N ALA A 306 -0.42 0.50 6.98
CA ALA A 306 0.38 -0.49 7.70
C ALA A 306 1.88 -0.35 7.40
N ARG A 307 2.21 0.00 6.15
CA ARG A 307 3.59 0.21 5.66
C ARG A 307 3.62 1.21 4.52
N GLY A 308 4.78 1.85 4.33
CA GLY A 308 4.96 2.84 3.27
C GLY A 308 4.13 4.11 3.50
N GLN A 309 3.94 4.89 2.45
CA GLN A 309 3.09 6.10 2.41
C GLN A 309 3.39 7.11 3.53
N GLN A 310 4.67 7.28 3.88
CA GLN A 310 5.10 8.12 5.00
C GLN A 310 4.70 9.60 4.84
N PHE A 311 4.51 10.04 3.61
CA PHE A 311 4.03 11.38 3.26
C PHE A 311 2.58 11.65 3.71
N ALA A 312 1.80 10.61 4.03
CA ALA A 312 0.36 10.74 4.28
C ALA A 312 0.01 11.40 5.62
N TYR A 313 0.97 11.57 6.53
CA TYR A 313 0.74 11.96 7.91
C TYR A 313 0.96 13.47 8.20
N SER A 314 1.11 14.28 7.16
CA SER A 314 1.19 15.75 7.22
C SER A 314 0.58 16.33 5.96
N PHE A 315 -0.16 17.44 6.06
CA PHE A 315 -0.69 18.12 4.87
C PHE A 315 0.41 18.74 4.02
N ASP A 316 1.46 19.25 4.63
CA ASP A 316 2.60 19.83 3.90
C ASP A 316 3.33 18.75 3.10
N ASP A 317 3.59 17.59 3.72
CA ASP A 317 4.21 16.46 3.05
C ASP A 317 3.31 15.90 1.93
N LEU A 318 1.99 15.79 2.18
CA LEU A 318 1.01 15.37 1.17
C LEU A 318 0.93 16.32 -0.01
N ALA A 319 0.91 17.61 0.23
CA ALA A 319 0.84 18.62 -0.82
C ALA A 319 2.09 18.57 -1.71
N ARG A 320 3.28 18.49 -1.10
CA ARG A 320 4.54 18.36 -1.84
C ARG A 320 4.60 17.04 -2.64
N TYR A 321 4.27 15.92 -2.01
CA TYR A 321 4.26 14.63 -2.71
C TYR A 321 3.28 14.61 -3.89
N TYR A 322 2.10 15.26 -3.73
CA TYR A 322 1.13 15.39 -4.80
C TYR A 322 1.66 16.27 -5.95
N GLN A 323 2.33 17.39 -5.63
CA GLN A 323 2.95 18.27 -6.63
C GLN A 323 4.05 17.54 -7.39
N ASP A 324 4.93 16.84 -6.69
CA ASP A 324 6.01 16.02 -7.25
C ASP A 324 5.46 14.94 -8.21
N TYR A 325 4.38 14.26 -7.81
CA TYR A 325 3.70 13.28 -8.64
C TYR A 325 3.14 13.93 -9.92
N VAL A 326 2.40 15.03 -9.80
CA VAL A 326 1.81 15.71 -10.96
C VAL A 326 2.88 16.23 -11.91
N GLU A 327 3.97 16.77 -11.36
CA GLU A 327 5.10 17.30 -12.14
C GLU A 327 5.80 16.20 -12.94
N LEU A 328 6.08 15.04 -12.33
CA LEU A 328 6.71 13.94 -13.03
C LEU A 328 5.78 13.32 -14.09
N MET A 329 4.49 13.17 -13.78
CA MET A 329 3.54 12.64 -14.75
C MET A 329 3.32 13.60 -15.93
N ALA A 330 3.28 14.91 -15.70
CA ALA A 330 3.23 15.90 -16.78
C ALA A 330 4.48 15.87 -17.67
N HIS A 331 5.65 15.61 -17.08
CA HIS A 331 6.87 15.38 -17.85
C HIS A 331 6.74 14.13 -18.73
N PHE A 332 6.28 13.00 -18.16
CA PHE A 332 6.08 11.77 -18.93
C PHE A 332 5.02 11.90 -20.02
N ASP A 333 3.94 12.65 -19.80
CA ASP A 333 2.94 12.99 -20.84
C ASP A 333 3.58 13.70 -22.04
N THR A 334 4.74 14.33 -21.87
CA THR A 334 5.44 15.06 -22.93
C THR A 334 6.48 14.21 -23.66
N VAL A 335 7.13 13.27 -22.96
CA VAL A 335 8.31 12.57 -23.49
C VAL A 335 8.06 11.10 -23.84
N LEU A 336 7.04 10.44 -23.26
CA LEU A 336 6.59 9.09 -23.60
C LEU A 336 5.50 9.12 -24.66
#